data_558fcf9d7fbd3bb60c256e6b7e950168
#
_entry.id   558fcf9d7fbd3bb60c256e6b7e950168
#
_cell.length_a   1.000
_cell.length_b   1.000
_cell.length_c   1.000
_cell.angle_alpha   90.00
_cell.angle_beta   90.00
_cell.angle_gamma   90.00
#
_symmetry.space_group_name_H-M   'P 1'
#
loop_
_entity.id
_entity.type
_entity.pdbx_description
1 polymer ?
#
loop_
_entity_poly.entity_id
_entity_poly.type
_entity_poly.pdbx_seq_one_letter_code
_entity_poly.pdbx_strand_id
1 'polypeptide(L)'
;MHSKTTRYNMTVNDLLKLNVNEHTEKKGNLTYLSWAWAWAEALKADPNAHFQVTMFGDKCYMDINGTGMVWVTVTLFGKPMTCQLPVMDNNNKPITIEGTTTTNKYGKEVVTKLDSFNVNTAIMRCMTKALALHGLGMYIYSGEDLPEFDNGLVDAIVAAIKERYDSGDEPGMYGEWESISDNEVRLRVWDTLKPDSKVRSAIKAYKEKMKEST
;
A
#
# COMPACT_ATOMS: atom_id res chain seq x y z
N MET A 1 21.46 -41.28 -24.85
CA MET A 1 21.55 -40.67 -23.50
C MET A 1 20.45 -39.64 -23.37
N HIS A 2 19.33 -39.97 -22.67
CA HIS A 2 18.26 -39.04 -22.41
C HIS A 2 18.59 -38.33 -21.12
N SER A 3 18.95 -37.04 -21.20
CA SER A 3 19.10 -36.17 -20.05
C SER A 3 17.72 -36.02 -19.37
N LYS A 4 17.55 -36.61 -18.21
CA LYS A 4 16.41 -36.33 -17.31
C LYS A 4 16.62 -34.93 -16.77
N THR A 5 16.08 -33.93 -17.46
CA THR A 5 15.90 -32.60 -16.88
C THR A 5 14.91 -32.75 -15.75
N THR A 6 15.37 -32.75 -14.52
CA THR A 6 14.52 -32.70 -13.31
C THR A 6 13.78 -31.37 -13.37
N ARG A 7 12.52 -31.39 -13.82
CA ARG A 7 11.63 -30.23 -13.71
C ARG A 7 11.40 -30.00 -12.20
N TYR A 8 11.99 -28.98 -11.69
CA TYR A 8 11.68 -28.50 -10.34
C TYR A 8 10.24 -27.94 -10.41
N ASN A 9 9.27 -28.72 -9.92
CA ASN A 9 7.89 -28.26 -9.85
C ASN A 9 7.81 -27.28 -8.68
N MET A 10 7.83 -25.98 -8.96
CA MET A 10 7.53 -24.94 -7.96
C MET A 10 6.15 -25.19 -7.37
N THR A 11 6.02 -24.95 -6.09
CA THR A 11 4.78 -25.09 -5.31
C THR A 11 4.34 -23.71 -4.82
N VAL A 12 3.12 -23.63 -4.28
CA VAL A 12 2.64 -22.43 -3.58
C VAL A 12 3.59 -22.01 -2.44
N ASN A 13 4.17 -22.98 -1.73
CA ASN A 13 5.15 -22.69 -0.67
C ASN A 13 6.44 -22.05 -1.19
N ASP A 14 6.84 -22.37 -2.41
CA ASP A 14 8.01 -21.76 -3.04
C ASP A 14 7.69 -20.31 -3.46
N LEU A 15 6.48 -20.06 -3.99
CA LEU A 15 6.00 -18.70 -4.30
C LEU A 15 5.92 -17.80 -3.06
N LEU A 16 5.43 -18.34 -1.93
CA LEU A 16 5.34 -17.61 -0.66
C LEU A 16 6.71 -17.18 -0.11
N LYS A 17 7.77 -17.96 -0.42
CA LYS A 17 9.14 -17.69 0.03
C LYS A 17 9.93 -16.79 -0.93
N LEU A 18 9.40 -16.55 -2.13
CA LEU A 18 10.11 -15.77 -3.13
C LEU A 18 10.24 -14.31 -2.69
N ASN A 19 11.50 -13.83 -2.64
CA ASN A 19 11.75 -12.42 -2.34
C ASN A 19 11.50 -11.57 -3.59
N VAL A 20 10.50 -10.67 -3.52
CA VAL A 20 10.12 -9.81 -4.65
C VAL A 20 10.60 -8.36 -4.49
N ASN A 21 11.35 -8.04 -3.42
CA ASN A 21 11.67 -6.66 -3.06
C ASN A 21 12.42 -5.88 -4.14
N GLU A 22 13.35 -6.54 -4.86
CA GLU A 22 14.12 -5.91 -5.95
C GLU A 22 13.28 -5.58 -7.20
N HIS A 23 12.06 -6.11 -7.27
CA HIS A 23 11.14 -5.95 -8.39
C HIS A 23 9.94 -5.10 -8.04
N THR A 24 10.03 -4.36 -6.92
CA THR A 24 8.98 -3.47 -6.44
C THR A 24 9.36 -2.01 -6.61
N GLU A 25 8.35 -1.18 -6.84
CA GLU A 25 8.44 0.28 -6.84
C GLU A 25 7.51 0.86 -5.78
N LYS A 26 7.97 1.90 -5.08
CA LYS A 26 7.13 2.64 -4.14
C LYS A 26 6.53 3.87 -4.82
N LYS A 27 5.21 4.04 -4.69
CA LYS A 27 4.49 5.26 -5.06
C LYS A 27 3.65 5.70 -3.86
N GLY A 28 4.07 6.78 -3.21
CA GLY A 28 3.49 7.18 -1.91
C GLY A 28 3.70 6.08 -0.86
N ASN A 29 2.63 5.69 -0.21
CA ASN A 29 2.64 4.65 0.83
C ASN A 29 2.45 3.23 0.26
N LEU A 30 2.21 3.09 -1.04
CA LEU A 30 1.96 1.78 -1.67
C LEU A 30 3.20 1.20 -2.32
N THR A 31 3.29 -0.12 -2.26
CA THR A 31 4.32 -0.91 -2.92
C THR A 31 3.72 -1.60 -4.15
N TYR A 32 4.33 -1.40 -5.31
CA TYR A 32 3.89 -1.98 -6.58
C TYR A 32 4.89 -3.03 -7.02
N LEU A 33 4.43 -4.25 -7.24
CA LEU A 33 5.23 -5.31 -7.87
C LEU A 33 5.16 -5.15 -9.40
N SER A 34 6.30 -5.26 -10.08
CA SER A 34 6.36 -5.27 -11.53
C SER A 34 5.50 -6.41 -12.09
N TRP A 35 4.44 -6.07 -12.82
CA TRP A 35 3.52 -7.07 -13.39
C TRP A 35 4.22 -8.01 -14.39
N ALA A 36 5.15 -7.48 -15.17
CA ALA A 36 5.88 -8.28 -16.16
C ALA A 36 6.79 -9.33 -15.49
N TRP A 37 7.48 -8.93 -14.43
CA TRP A 37 8.29 -9.83 -13.63
C TRP A 37 7.41 -10.87 -12.93
N ALA A 38 6.34 -10.42 -12.26
CA ALA A 38 5.43 -11.32 -11.56
C ALA A 38 4.81 -12.37 -12.49
N TRP A 39 4.43 -11.96 -13.71
CA TRP A 39 3.90 -12.88 -14.70
C TRP A 39 4.96 -13.87 -15.20
N ALA A 40 6.20 -13.42 -15.39
CA ALA A 40 7.30 -14.31 -15.75
C ALA A 40 7.57 -15.37 -14.68
N GLU A 41 7.52 -15.02 -13.39
CA GLU A 41 7.65 -15.99 -12.29
C GLU A 41 6.46 -16.96 -12.24
N ALA A 42 5.24 -16.48 -12.50
CA ALA A 42 4.07 -17.34 -12.61
C ALA A 42 4.23 -18.41 -13.72
N LEU A 43 4.71 -18.00 -14.91
CA LEU A 43 4.97 -18.92 -16.03
C LEU A 43 6.13 -19.90 -15.76
N LYS A 44 7.12 -19.50 -14.96
CA LYS A 44 8.19 -20.42 -14.51
C LYS A 44 7.65 -21.46 -13.55
N ALA A 45 6.73 -21.05 -12.65
CA ALA A 45 6.11 -21.94 -11.67
C ALA A 45 5.12 -22.91 -12.34
N ASP A 46 4.27 -22.39 -13.23
CA ASP A 46 3.28 -23.16 -13.99
C ASP A 46 3.24 -22.67 -15.44
N PRO A 47 3.80 -23.43 -16.41
CA PRO A 47 3.73 -23.08 -17.83
C PRO A 47 2.31 -22.99 -18.40
N ASN A 48 1.29 -23.53 -17.70
CA ASN A 48 -0.11 -23.44 -18.08
C ASN A 48 -0.82 -22.26 -17.40
N ALA A 49 -0.08 -21.42 -16.67
CA ALA A 49 -0.64 -20.22 -16.06
C ALA A 49 -1.32 -19.34 -17.13
N HIS A 50 -2.50 -18.88 -16.82
CA HIS A 50 -3.23 -17.95 -17.67
C HIS A 50 -4.07 -17.01 -16.81
N PHE A 51 -4.47 -15.87 -17.38
CA PHE A 51 -5.39 -14.97 -16.72
C PHE A 51 -6.54 -14.59 -17.65
N GLN A 52 -7.64 -14.19 -17.05
CA GLN A 52 -8.83 -13.74 -17.73
C GLN A 52 -9.36 -12.47 -17.09
N VAL A 53 -9.67 -11.48 -17.92
CA VAL A 53 -10.37 -10.26 -17.50
C VAL A 53 -11.87 -10.51 -17.62
N THR A 54 -12.62 -10.20 -16.56
CA THR A 54 -14.08 -10.32 -16.60
C THR A 54 -14.70 -9.22 -17.47
N MET A 55 -15.57 -9.63 -18.41
CA MET A 55 -16.28 -8.70 -19.27
C MET A 55 -17.70 -8.44 -18.73
N PHE A 56 -18.12 -7.19 -18.80
CA PHE A 56 -19.46 -6.70 -18.44
C PHE A 56 -20.12 -6.11 -19.69
N GLY A 57 -20.77 -6.96 -20.46
CA GLY A 57 -21.20 -6.63 -21.83
C GLY A 57 -19.99 -6.44 -22.74
N ASP A 58 -19.83 -5.27 -23.30
CA ASP A 58 -18.71 -4.85 -24.16
C ASP A 58 -17.55 -4.18 -23.38
N LYS A 59 -17.66 -4.05 -22.06
CA LYS A 59 -16.67 -3.36 -21.21
C LYS A 59 -15.89 -4.35 -20.36
N CYS A 60 -14.59 -4.09 -20.20
CA CYS A 60 -13.71 -4.82 -19.28
C CYS A 60 -13.69 -4.23 -17.85
N TYR A 61 -14.69 -3.42 -17.51
CA TYR A 61 -14.91 -2.89 -16.17
C TYR A 61 -16.41 -2.78 -15.90
N MET A 62 -16.80 -2.84 -14.63
CA MET A 62 -18.15 -2.56 -14.15
C MET A 62 -18.22 -1.09 -13.70
N ASP A 63 -19.33 -0.45 -14.02
CA ASP A 63 -19.70 0.85 -13.46
C ASP A 63 -20.30 0.63 -12.07
N ILE A 64 -19.66 1.22 -11.06
CA ILE A 64 -20.15 1.26 -9.67
C ILE A 64 -20.28 2.72 -9.27
N ASN A 65 -21.50 3.22 -9.25
CA ASN A 65 -21.82 4.60 -8.85
C ASN A 65 -20.98 5.66 -9.59
N GLY A 66 -20.80 5.49 -10.90
CA GLY A 66 -20.06 6.43 -11.74
C GLY A 66 -18.53 6.26 -11.67
N THR A 67 -18.02 5.18 -11.08
CA THR A 67 -16.60 4.81 -11.09
C THR A 67 -16.38 3.44 -11.69
N GLY A 68 -15.17 3.16 -12.18
CA GLY A 68 -14.84 1.87 -12.80
C GLY A 68 -14.23 0.89 -11.80
N MET A 69 -14.61 -0.39 -11.89
CA MET A 69 -13.97 -1.49 -11.18
C MET A 69 -13.68 -2.64 -12.13
N VAL A 70 -12.50 -3.26 -12.01
CA VAL A 70 -12.06 -4.39 -12.84
C VAL A 70 -11.98 -5.67 -12.03
N TRP A 71 -12.18 -6.83 -12.69
CA TRP A 71 -11.98 -8.16 -12.12
C TRP A 71 -11.02 -8.94 -13.01
N VAL A 72 -10.03 -9.57 -12.38
CA VAL A 72 -9.09 -10.45 -13.06
C VAL A 72 -8.99 -11.76 -12.31
N THR A 73 -9.15 -12.86 -13.03
CA THR A 73 -8.93 -14.21 -12.54
C THR A 73 -7.60 -14.71 -13.06
N VAL A 74 -6.71 -15.13 -12.18
CA VAL A 74 -5.46 -15.84 -12.52
C VAL A 74 -5.64 -17.29 -12.15
N THR A 75 -5.31 -18.19 -13.08
CA THR A 75 -5.27 -19.63 -12.84
C THR A 75 -3.82 -20.08 -12.76
N LEU A 76 -3.43 -20.63 -11.63
CA LEU A 76 -2.11 -21.19 -11.38
C LEU A 76 -2.28 -22.57 -10.72
N PHE A 77 -1.52 -23.57 -11.18
CA PHE A 77 -1.63 -24.96 -10.70
C PHE A 77 -3.06 -25.52 -10.80
N GLY A 78 -3.80 -25.11 -11.82
CA GLY A 78 -5.20 -25.46 -12.04
C GLY A 78 -6.21 -24.80 -11.08
N LYS A 79 -5.75 -23.92 -10.16
CA LYS A 79 -6.61 -23.20 -9.20
C LYS A 79 -6.87 -21.77 -9.69
N PRO A 80 -8.13 -21.37 -9.96
CA PRO A 80 -8.46 -20.01 -10.28
C PRO A 80 -8.58 -19.17 -9.00
N MET A 81 -8.00 -17.96 -9.00
CA MET A 81 -8.15 -16.95 -7.96
C MET A 81 -8.54 -15.63 -8.62
N THR A 82 -9.63 -15.05 -8.15
CA THR A 82 -10.15 -13.77 -8.68
C THR A 82 -9.87 -12.63 -7.72
N CYS A 83 -9.30 -11.56 -8.25
CA CYS A 83 -9.15 -10.28 -7.56
C CYS A 83 -9.99 -9.21 -8.24
N GLN A 84 -10.35 -8.19 -7.49
CA GLN A 84 -11.06 -7.00 -7.97
C GLN A 84 -10.31 -5.75 -7.54
N LEU A 85 -10.34 -4.71 -8.37
CA LEU A 85 -9.64 -3.46 -8.09
C LEU A 85 -10.40 -2.27 -8.69
N PRO A 86 -10.61 -1.18 -7.93
CA PRO A 86 -11.12 0.06 -8.52
C PRO A 86 -10.11 0.64 -9.51
N VAL A 87 -10.62 1.31 -10.54
CA VAL A 87 -9.79 2.15 -11.41
C VAL A 87 -9.48 3.44 -10.68
N MET A 88 -8.20 3.67 -10.36
CA MET A 88 -7.77 4.74 -9.45
C MET A 88 -6.70 5.64 -10.09
N ASP A 89 -6.65 6.88 -9.64
CA ASP A 89 -5.58 7.82 -9.92
C ASP A 89 -4.28 7.50 -9.13
N ASN A 90 -3.26 8.34 -9.28
CA ASN A 90 -1.98 8.19 -8.59
C ASN A 90 -2.07 8.42 -7.07
N ASN A 91 -3.19 8.96 -6.57
CA ASN A 91 -3.46 9.17 -5.14
C ASN A 91 -4.38 8.08 -4.57
N ASN A 92 -4.61 7.00 -5.33
CA ASN A 92 -5.51 5.88 -4.99
C ASN A 92 -6.98 6.29 -4.82
N LYS A 93 -7.39 7.40 -5.44
CA LYS A 93 -8.79 7.81 -5.47
C LYS A 93 -9.46 7.22 -6.71
N PRO A 94 -10.69 6.67 -6.59
CA PRO A 94 -11.43 6.18 -7.74
C PRO A 94 -11.61 7.26 -8.80
N ILE A 95 -11.38 6.90 -10.07
CA ILE A 95 -11.57 7.80 -11.21
C ILE A 95 -13.03 7.71 -11.65
N THR A 96 -13.67 8.87 -11.81
CA THR A 96 -15.06 8.94 -12.26
C THR A 96 -15.18 8.80 -13.77
N ILE A 97 -16.25 8.17 -14.22
CA ILE A 97 -16.56 7.98 -15.65
C ILE A 97 -16.82 9.32 -16.35
N GLU A 98 -17.52 10.23 -15.67
CA GLU A 98 -17.83 11.57 -16.21
C GLU A 98 -16.63 12.51 -16.16
N GLY A 99 -15.73 12.30 -15.23
CA GLY A 99 -14.56 13.10 -14.97
C GLY A 99 -14.72 14.04 -13.77
N THR A 100 -13.60 14.35 -13.14
CA THR A 100 -13.49 15.29 -12.02
C THR A 100 -12.49 16.38 -12.38
N THR A 101 -12.89 17.64 -12.24
CA THR A 101 -12.01 18.79 -12.45
C THR A 101 -11.33 19.14 -11.12
N THR A 102 -10.02 19.24 -11.13
CA THR A 102 -9.20 19.66 -9.98
C THR A 102 -8.23 20.75 -10.41
N THR A 103 -7.82 21.59 -9.47
CA THR A 103 -6.81 22.61 -9.73
C THR A 103 -5.45 22.09 -9.25
N ASN A 104 -4.46 22.07 -10.15
CA ASN A 104 -3.12 21.64 -9.78
C ASN A 104 -2.36 22.76 -9.01
N LYS A 105 -1.16 22.45 -8.52
CA LYS A 105 -0.31 23.38 -7.76
C LYS A 105 0.12 24.64 -8.52
N TYR A 106 -0.11 24.71 -9.83
CA TYR A 106 0.17 25.87 -10.68
C TYR A 106 -1.09 26.67 -11.01
N GLY A 107 -2.22 26.38 -10.37
CA GLY A 107 -3.51 27.06 -10.62
C GLY A 107 -4.22 26.63 -11.92
N LYS A 108 -3.73 25.58 -12.60
CA LYS A 108 -4.32 25.09 -13.84
C LYS A 108 -5.37 24.01 -13.54
N GLU A 109 -6.53 24.13 -14.16
CA GLU A 109 -7.56 23.07 -14.13
C GLU A 109 -7.07 21.83 -14.87
N VAL A 110 -7.25 20.67 -14.23
CA VAL A 110 -6.95 19.34 -14.78
C VAL A 110 -8.17 18.48 -14.63
N VAL A 111 -8.64 17.91 -15.74
CA VAL A 111 -9.73 16.95 -15.73
C VAL A 111 -9.16 15.54 -15.69
N THR A 112 -9.52 14.79 -14.65
CA THR A 112 -9.21 13.35 -14.53
C THR A 112 -10.48 12.57 -14.85
N LYS A 113 -10.46 11.79 -15.92
CA LYS A 113 -11.58 11.00 -16.41
C LYS A 113 -11.14 9.56 -16.64
N LEU A 114 -12.05 8.61 -16.41
CA LEU A 114 -11.80 7.20 -16.70
C LEU A 114 -11.57 7.01 -18.20
N ASP A 115 -10.43 6.44 -18.56
CA ASP A 115 -10.02 6.14 -19.93
C ASP A 115 -9.41 4.74 -20.04
N SER A 116 -9.08 4.32 -21.25
CA SER A 116 -8.51 3.01 -21.53
C SER A 116 -7.13 2.80 -20.87
N PHE A 117 -6.33 3.86 -20.69
CA PHE A 117 -5.03 3.78 -20.01
C PHE A 117 -5.20 3.45 -18.53
N ASN A 118 -6.11 4.15 -17.85
CA ASN A 118 -6.42 3.90 -16.44
C ASN A 118 -6.98 2.49 -16.22
N VAL A 119 -7.89 2.06 -17.10
CA VAL A 119 -8.50 0.73 -17.06
C VAL A 119 -7.42 -0.35 -17.26
N ASN A 120 -6.56 -0.21 -18.28
CA ASN A 120 -5.46 -1.15 -18.51
C ASN A 120 -4.50 -1.22 -17.31
N THR A 121 -4.15 -0.06 -16.73
CA THR A 121 -3.31 0.00 -15.53
C THR A 121 -3.95 -0.74 -14.36
N ALA A 122 -5.26 -0.56 -14.14
CA ALA A 122 -6.00 -1.26 -13.10
C ALA A 122 -6.05 -2.78 -13.34
N ILE A 123 -6.23 -3.22 -14.61
CA ILE A 123 -6.20 -4.65 -14.98
C ILE A 123 -4.83 -5.27 -14.63
N MET A 124 -3.72 -4.64 -14.98
CA MET A 124 -2.37 -5.18 -14.68
C MET A 124 -2.10 -5.23 -13.17
N ARG A 125 -2.51 -4.21 -12.43
CA ARG A 125 -2.43 -4.20 -10.95
C ARG A 125 -3.31 -5.30 -10.34
N CYS A 126 -4.53 -5.46 -10.85
CA CYS A 126 -5.46 -6.49 -10.40
C CYS A 126 -4.92 -7.89 -10.65
N MET A 127 -4.31 -8.14 -11.82
CA MET A 127 -3.63 -9.40 -12.14
C MET A 127 -2.50 -9.69 -11.14
N THR A 128 -1.68 -8.70 -10.81
CA THR A 128 -0.58 -8.85 -9.85
C THR A 128 -1.12 -9.18 -8.45
N LYS A 129 -2.22 -8.54 -8.01
CA LYS A 129 -2.90 -8.90 -6.76
C LYS A 129 -3.50 -10.31 -6.80
N ALA A 130 -4.05 -10.74 -7.93
CA ALA A 130 -4.54 -12.12 -8.09
C ALA A 130 -3.38 -13.14 -8.00
N LEU A 131 -2.18 -12.81 -8.52
CA LEU A 131 -0.97 -13.62 -8.31
C LEU A 131 -0.55 -13.69 -6.84
N ALA A 132 -0.71 -12.59 -6.10
CA ALA A 132 -0.43 -12.58 -4.66
C ALA A 132 -1.35 -13.54 -3.88
N LEU A 133 -2.60 -13.72 -4.32
CA LEU A 133 -3.50 -14.73 -3.73
C LEU A 133 -3.01 -16.17 -3.94
N HIS A 134 -2.13 -16.41 -4.91
CA HIS A 134 -1.40 -17.66 -5.10
C HIS A 134 -0.08 -17.73 -4.30
N GLY A 135 0.27 -16.68 -3.57
CA GLY A 135 1.45 -16.62 -2.71
C GLY A 135 2.57 -15.73 -3.23
N LEU A 136 2.58 -15.31 -4.50
CA LEU A 136 3.67 -14.53 -5.07
C LEU A 136 3.69 -13.10 -4.52
N GLY A 137 4.65 -12.79 -3.65
CA GLY A 137 4.82 -11.46 -3.09
C GLY A 137 3.64 -11.03 -2.20
N MET A 138 2.87 -11.94 -1.63
CA MET A 138 1.72 -11.62 -0.79
C MET A 138 2.05 -10.65 0.34
N TYR A 139 3.26 -10.74 0.90
CA TYR A 139 3.69 -9.92 2.03
C TYR A 139 3.81 -8.41 1.72
N ILE A 140 3.96 -8.01 0.44
CA ILE A 140 4.05 -6.59 0.08
C ILE A 140 2.69 -5.87 0.21
N TYR A 141 1.59 -6.63 0.19
CA TYR A 141 0.23 -6.10 0.34
C TYR A 141 -0.26 -6.12 1.80
N SER A 142 0.60 -6.60 2.72
CA SER A 142 0.28 -6.58 4.15
C SER A 142 0.13 -5.13 4.62
N GLY A 143 -1.06 -4.80 5.12
CA GLY A 143 -1.41 -3.46 5.60
C GLY A 143 -2.08 -2.53 4.57
N GLU A 144 -2.26 -2.92 3.31
CA GLU A 144 -2.98 -2.10 2.33
C GLU A 144 -4.46 -1.88 2.68
N ASP A 145 -5.09 -2.86 3.34
CA ASP A 145 -6.50 -2.81 3.72
C ASP A 145 -6.72 -2.34 5.17
N LEU A 146 -5.66 -1.88 5.83
CA LEU A 146 -5.81 -1.25 7.14
C LEU A 146 -6.55 0.09 6.95
N PRO A 147 -7.46 0.45 7.88
CA PRO A 147 -8.13 1.74 7.86
C PRO A 147 -7.10 2.86 7.72
N GLU A 148 -7.43 3.91 6.94
CA GLU A 148 -6.59 5.09 6.89
C GLU A 148 -6.36 5.55 8.33
N PHE A 149 -5.09 5.68 8.69
CA PHE A 149 -4.72 6.12 10.02
C PHE A 149 -5.22 7.56 10.22
N ASP A 150 -5.87 7.82 11.33
CA ASP A 150 -6.33 9.18 11.67
C ASP A 150 -5.13 10.10 11.90
N ASN A 151 -4.64 10.71 10.81
CA ASN A 151 -3.55 11.68 10.88
C ASN A 151 -3.95 12.90 11.73
N GLY A 152 -5.24 13.23 11.83
CA GLY A 152 -5.74 14.30 12.68
C GLY A 152 -5.44 14.05 14.15
N LEU A 153 -5.53 12.81 14.62
CA LEU A 153 -5.13 12.42 15.97
C LEU A 153 -3.61 12.60 16.18
N VAL A 154 -2.79 12.17 15.22
CA VAL A 154 -1.32 12.35 15.30
C VAL A 154 -0.95 13.82 15.34
N ASP A 155 -1.55 14.63 14.46
CA ASP A 155 -1.29 16.06 14.37
C ASP A 155 -1.71 16.79 15.65
N ALA A 156 -2.85 16.44 16.25
CA ALA A 156 -3.31 16.98 17.52
C ALA A 156 -2.34 16.65 18.66
N ILE A 157 -1.88 15.40 18.77
CA ILE A 157 -0.91 15.00 19.80
C ILE A 157 0.43 15.71 19.59
N VAL A 158 0.92 15.80 18.35
CA VAL A 158 2.16 16.53 18.03
C VAL A 158 2.05 18.00 18.40
N ALA A 159 0.91 18.64 18.11
CA ALA A 159 0.65 20.03 18.48
C ALA A 159 0.66 20.21 20.02
N ALA A 160 -0.02 19.35 20.78
CA ALA A 160 -0.04 19.39 22.23
C ALA A 160 1.36 19.22 22.83
N ILE A 161 2.16 18.26 22.33
CA ILE A 161 3.56 18.06 22.79
C ILE A 161 4.41 19.31 22.53
N LYS A 162 4.28 19.93 21.35
CA LYS A 162 5.04 21.14 20.99
C LYS A 162 4.62 22.33 21.85
N GLU A 163 3.34 22.55 22.06
CA GLU A 163 2.80 23.62 22.91
C GLU A 163 3.37 23.52 24.35
N ARG A 164 3.38 22.32 24.94
CA ARG A 164 3.98 22.07 26.25
C ARG A 164 5.48 22.33 26.26
N TYR A 165 6.18 21.87 25.23
CA TYR A 165 7.62 22.11 25.08
C TYR A 165 7.94 23.61 25.01
N ASP A 166 7.21 24.37 24.17
CA ASP A 166 7.43 25.80 23.95
C ASP A 166 7.09 26.62 25.18
N SER A 167 6.12 26.17 26.02
CA SER A 167 5.79 26.79 27.31
C SER A 167 6.75 26.41 28.44
N GLY A 168 7.72 25.50 28.19
CA GLY A 168 8.64 25.03 29.23
C GLY A 168 8.05 24.01 30.22
N ASP A 169 6.85 23.47 29.91
CA ASP A 169 6.17 22.46 30.72
C ASP A 169 6.71 21.05 30.36
N GLU A 170 7.93 20.74 30.84
CA GLU A 170 8.55 19.43 30.60
C GLU A 170 7.73 18.25 31.14
N PRO A 171 7.12 18.33 32.36
CA PRO A 171 6.27 17.26 32.85
C PRO A 171 5.04 17.03 31.99
N GLY A 172 4.35 18.11 31.58
CA GLY A 172 3.18 18.03 30.69
C GLY A 172 3.53 17.49 29.30
N MET A 173 4.63 17.94 28.71
CA MET A 173 5.13 17.41 27.42
C MET A 173 5.37 15.89 27.49
N TYR A 174 6.02 15.42 28.53
CA TYR A 174 6.28 13.99 28.71
C TYR A 174 4.99 13.21 29.03
N GLY A 175 4.05 13.82 29.78
CA GLY A 175 2.74 13.26 30.03
C GLY A 175 1.94 13.01 28.75
N GLU A 176 1.90 13.98 27.83
CA GLU A 176 1.27 13.82 26.51
C GLU A 176 1.91 12.64 25.72
N TRP A 177 3.24 12.55 25.71
CA TRP A 177 3.96 11.46 25.08
C TRP A 177 3.66 10.09 25.72
N GLU A 178 3.67 10.00 27.04
CA GLU A 178 3.49 8.73 27.77
C GLU A 178 2.04 8.25 27.70
N SER A 179 1.08 9.16 27.58
CA SER A 179 -0.35 8.83 27.46
C SER A 179 -0.71 8.09 26.17
N ILE A 180 0.18 8.09 25.17
CA ILE A 180 -0.04 7.38 23.90
C ILE A 180 0.05 5.88 24.16
N SER A 181 -1.10 5.23 24.28
CA SER A 181 -1.17 3.77 24.53
C SER A 181 -0.97 2.93 23.26
N ASP A 182 -1.37 3.44 22.09
CA ASP A 182 -1.24 2.76 20.80
C ASP A 182 0.19 2.90 20.26
N ASN A 183 0.85 1.76 19.98
CA ASN A 183 2.22 1.75 19.50
C ASN A 183 2.38 2.33 18.09
N GLU A 184 1.38 2.18 17.23
CA GLU A 184 1.44 2.74 15.87
C GLU A 184 1.29 4.25 15.90
N VAL A 185 0.34 4.79 16.70
CA VAL A 185 0.21 6.23 16.98
C VAL A 185 1.51 6.78 17.52
N ARG A 186 2.09 6.11 18.53
CA ARG A 186 3.37 6.51 19.16
C ARG A 186 4.51 6.58 18.15
N LEU A 187 4.66 5.61 17.27
CA LEU A 187 5.68 5.62 16.21
C LEU A 187 5.46 6.77 15.23
N ARG A 188 4.23 7.02 14.80
CA ARG A 188 3.90 8.11 13.86
C ARG A 188 4.12 9.49 14.48
N VAL A 189 3.70 9.72 15.73
CA VAL A 189 4.00 10.94 16.46
C VAL A 189 5.51 11.16 16.55
N TRP A 190 6.26 10.10 16.89
CA TRP A 190 7.73 10.16 16.93
C TRP A 190 8.34 10.51 15.59
N ASP A 191 7.83 9.95 14.49
CA ASP A 191 8.31 10.24 13.15
C ASP A 191 7.95 11.64 12.68
N THR A 192 6.75 12.13 13.00
CA THR A 192 6.30 13.50 12.70
C THR A 192 7.15 14.54 13.44
N LEU A 193 7.66 14.22 14.63
CA LEU A 193 8.58 15.08 15.40
C LEU A 193 10.04 15.03 14.89
N LYS A 194 10.38 14.29 13.81
CA LYS A 194 11.76 14.23 13.27
C LYS A 194 12.36 15.61 12.93
N PRO A 195 11.62 16.53 12.28
CA PRO A 195 12.13 17.86 12.00
C PRO A 195 12.43 18.67 13.27
N ASP A 196 11.72 18.39 14.36
CA ASP A 196 11.85 19.07 15.65
C ASP A 196 12.74 18.27 16.62
N SER A 197 13.99 18.10 16.23
CA SER A 197 14.96 17.28 16.99
C SER A 197 15.12 17.69 18.47
N LYS A 198 14.91 18.98 18.80
CA LYS A 198 14.95 19.51 20.17
C LYS A 198 13.83 18.93 21.03
N VAL A 199 12.61 18.85 20.52
CA VAL A 199 11.45 18.25 21.22
C VAL A 199 11.71 16.78 21.50
N ARG A 200 12.19 16.03 20.49
CA ARG A 200 12.53 14.61 20.67
C ARG A 200 13.65 14.40 21.70
N SER A 201 14.63 15.30 21.74
CA SER A 201 15.72 15.26 22.73
C SER A 201 15.20 15.54 24.12
N ALA A 202 14.28 16.52 24.28
CA ALA A 202 13.64 16.84 25.55
C ALA A 202 12.83 15.66 26.10
N ILE A 203 12.02 15.00 25.26
CA ILE A 203 11.27 13.79 25.66
C ILE A 203 12.20 12.71 26.18
N LYS A 204 13.34 12.46 25.48
CA LYS A 204 14.33 11.46 25.92
C LYS A 204 15.00 11.84 27.24
N ALA A 205 15.43 13.11 27.35
CA ALA A 205 16.09 13.62 28.56
C ALA A 205 15.18 13.52 29.80
N TYR A 206 13.90 13.88 29.63
CA TYR A 206 12.93 13.78 30.73
C TYR A 206 12.68 12.34 31.14
N LYS A 207 12.59 11.41 30.18
CA LYS A 207 12.48 9.98 30.47
C LYS A 207 13.62 9.43 31.31
N GLU A 208 14.86 9.81 30.99
CA GLU A 208 16.05 9.36 31.78
C GLU A 208 16.03 9.98 33.20
N LYS A 209 15.68 11.27 33.33
CA LYS A 209 15.53 11.94 34.61
C LYS A 209 14.48 11.26 35.53
N MET A 210 13.39 10.78 34.96
CA MET A 210 12.35 10.04 35.71
C MET A 210 12.85 8.68 36.21
N LYS A 211 13.70 7.99 35.41
CA LYS A 211 14.29 6.71 35.84
C LYS A 211 15.28 6.85 36.99
N GLU A 212 16.02 7.95 37.04
CA GLU A 212 17.02 8.21 38.11
C GLU A 212 16.34 8.62 39.43
N SER A 213 15.07 9.03 39.37
CA SER A 213 14.29 9.51 40.54
C SER A 213 13.43 8.40 41.18
N THR A 214 13.48 7.16 40.64
CA THR A 214 12.75 5.98 41.12
C THR A 214 13.73 4.92 41.65
#